data_46f97d667af6fea5a733c5c3aaa3278b
#
_entry.id   46f97d667af6fea5a733c5c3aaa3278b
#
_cell.length_a   1.000
_cell.length_b   1.000
_cell.length_c   1.000
_cell.angle_alpha   90.00
_cell.angle_beta   90.00
_cell.angle_gamma   90.00
#
_symmetry.space_group_name_H-M   'P 1'
#
loop_
_entity.id
_entity.type
_entity.pdbx_description
1 polymer ?
#
loop_
_entity_poly.entity_id
_entity_poly.type
_entity_poly.pdbx_seq_one_letter_code
_entity_poly.pdbx_strand_id
1 'polypeptide(L)'
;TFRSHFSHNELIMNTLRYFDFGASRSLLLLIARIAVVILFILFGYPKLLGFDGTVQYMAASGAPMPTLAAIIAVIMEVPAAILIVLGFFTRPLAVIFIFYTLGTAVIGHHYWDMTGDAVLPNMINFWKNVSIAGAFLLLAVTGPGAISLDRR
;
A
#
# COMPACT_ATOMS: atom_id res chain seq x y z
N THR A 1 19.44 8.35 -45.88
CA THR A 1 19.93 7.80 -44.59
C THR A 1 20.09 8.97 -43.63
N PHE A 2 19.04 9.26 -42.87
CA PHE A 2 19.02 10.33 -41.86
C PHE A 2 19.66 9.76 -40.56
N ARG A 3 20.96 9.92 -40.38
CA ARG A 3 21.60 9.76 -39.07
C ARG A 3 21.40 11.08 -38.32
N SER A 4 20.43 11.12 -37.42
CA SER A 4 20.30 12.21 -36.46
C SER A 4 21.54 12.20 -35.52
N HIS A 5 22.41 13.18 -35.69
CA HIS A 5 23.52 13.43 -34.75
C HIS A 5 22.90 14.07 -33.50
N PHE A 6 22.52 13.23 -32.53
CA PHE A 6 22.22 13.72 -31.18
C PHE A 6 23.51 14.27 -30.57
N SER A 7 23.42 15.46 -29.99
CA SER A 7 24.56 16.04 -29.26
C SER A 7 24.87 15.16 -28.03
N HIS A 8 26.11 15.20 -27.56
CA HIS A 8 26.52 14.44 -26.36
C HIS A 8 25.61 14.74 -25.14
N ASN A 9 25.18 16.00 -25.00
CA ASN A 9 24.26 16.42 -23.94
C ASN A 9 22.86 15.82 -24.10
N GLU A 10 22.35 15.70 -25.34
CA GLU A 10 21.05 15.05 -25.60
C GLU A 10 21.10 13.55 -25.29
N LEU A 11 22.21 12.87 -25.56
CA LEU A 11 22.39 11.46 -25.21
C LEU A 11 22.42 11.27 -23.68
N ILE A 12 23.15 12.10 -22.93
CA ILE A 12 23.18 12.06 -21.47
C ILE A 12 21.79 12.34 -20.90
N MET A 13 21.11 13.39 -21.36
CA MET A 13 19.77 13.76 -20.91
C MET A 13 18.75 12.67 -21.19
N ASN A 14 18.82 12.02 -22.34
CA ASN A 14 17.93 10.91 -22.68
C ASN A 14 18.21 9.67 -21.82
N THR A 15 19.48 9.37 -21.54
CA THR A 15 19.84 8.25 -20.64
C THR A 15 19.32 8.49 -19.21
N LEU A 16 19.42 9.72 -18.70
CA LEU A 16 18.90 10.07 -17.37
C LEU A 16 17.36 10.09 -17.34
N ARG A 17 16.74 10.60 -18.42
CA ARG A 17 15.27 10.71 -18.52
C ARG A 17 14.58 9.34 -18.62
N TYR A 18 15.20 8.40 -19.33
CA TYR A 18 14.63 7.08 -19.61
C TYR A 18 15.43 5.97 -18.90
N PHE A 19 15.96 6.30 -17.70
CA PHE A 19 16.73 5.36 -16.90
C PHE A 19 15.89 4.10 -16.61
N ASP A 20 16.42 2.95 -17.00
CA ASP A 20 15.83 1.65 -16.71
C ASP A 20 16.66 0.93 -15.64
N PHE A 21 15.98 0.38 -14.63
CA PHE A 21 16.63 -0.38 -13.56
C PHE A 21 17.13 -1.77 -14.01
N GLY A 22 16.80 -2.19 -15.23
CA GLY A 22 17.30 -3.43 -15.83
C GLY A 22 17.11 -4.64 -14.90
N ALA A 23 18.21 -5.36 -14.64
CA ALA A 23 18.20 -6.55 -13.79
C ALA A 23 17.78 -6.28 -12.33
N SER A 24 17.95 -5.05 -11.82
CA SER A 24 17.58 -4.68 -10.44
C SER A 24 16.08 -4.45 -10.26
N ARG A 25 15.31 -4.33 -11.34
CA ARG A 25 13.85 -4.03 -11.28
C ARG A 25 13.09 -4.99 -10.37
N SER A 26 13.37 -6.29 -10.49
CA SER A 26 12.65 -7.31 -9.68
C SER A 26 12.97 -7.22 -8.19
N LEU A 27 14.21 -6.91 -7.84
CA LEU A 27 14.62 -6.68 -6.45
C LEU A 27 13.96 -5.41 -5.88
N LEU A 28 13.93 -4.33 -6.65
CA LEU A 28 13.28 -3.08 -6.24
C LEU A 28 11.78 -3.26 -6.05
N LEU A 29 11.10 -4.04 -6.90
CA LEU A 29 9.70 -4.39 -6.73
C LEU A 29 9.45 -5.24 -5.47
N LEU A 30 10.35 -6.17 -5.13
CA LEU A 30 10.28 -6.90 -3.86
C LEU A 30 10.40 -5.96 -2.67
N ILE A 31 11.38 -5.06 -2.68
CA ILE A 31 11.57 -4.07 -1.61
C ILE A 31 10.32 -3.17 -1.49
N ALA A 32 9.76 -2.70 -2.61
CA ALA A 32 8.55 -1.88 -2.62
C ALA A 32 7.33 -2.62 -2.04
N ARG A 33 7.16 -3.93 -2.35
CA ARG A 33 6.10 -4.76 -1.76
C ARG A 33 6.24 -4.88 -0.25
N ILE A 34 7.44 -5.12 0.25
CA ILE A 34 7.71 -5.16 1.70
C ILE A 34 7.40 -3.80 2.33
N ALA A 35 7.90 -2.72 1.73
CA ALA A 35 7.74 -1.37 2.27
C ALA A 35 6.27 -0.93 2.34
N VAL A 36 5.46 -1.24 1.32
CA VAL A 36 4.05 -0.81 1.28
C VAL A 36 3.18 -1.54 2.30
N VAL A 37 3.52 -2.79 2.67
CA VAL A 37 2.70 -3.58 3.60
C VAL A 37 3.27 -3.67 5.02
N ILE A 38 4.48 -3.18 5.27
CA ILE A 38 5.12 -3.33 6.58
C ILE A 38 4.28 -2.75 7.72
N LEU A 39 3.64 -1.59 7.50
CA LEU A 39 2.75 -0.97 8.49
C LEU A 39 1.53 -1.86 8.78
N PHE A 40 0.95 -2.49 7.77
CA PHE A 40 -0.19 -3.38 7.96
C PHE A 40 0.19 -4.57 8.83
N ILE A 41 1.34 -5.22 8.58
CA ILE A 41 1.80 -6.36 9.38
C ILE A 41 2.11 -5.92 10.82
N LEU A 42 2.83 -4.81 11.01
CA LEU A 42 3.22 -4.32 12.34
C LEU A 42 2.01 -3.97 13.21
N PHE A 43 0.97 -3.38 12.63
CA PHE A 43 -0.24 -2.99 13.36
C PHE A 43 -1.36 -4.04 13.30
N GLY A 44 -1.35 -4.93 12.32
CA GLY A 44 -2.30 -6.03 12.19
C GLY A 44 -2.01 -7.20 13.13
N TYR A 45 -0.74 -7.52 13.35
CA TYR A 45 -0.36 -8.62 14.24
C TYR A 45 -0.87 -8.46 15.68
N PRO A 46 -0.72 -7.30 16.34
CA PRO A 46 -1.36 -7.05 17.65
C PRO A 46 -2.89 -7.14 17.60
N LYS A 47 -3.53 -6.73 16.52
CA LYS A 47 -4.99 -6.86 16.34
C LYS A 47 -5.45 -8.32 16.31
N LEU A 48 -4.65 -9.19 15.71
CA LEU A 48 -4.91 -10.62 15.69
C LEU A 48 -4.82 -11.21 17.10
N LEU A 49 -3.79 -10.84 17.89
CA LEU A 49 -3.58 -11.35 19.24
C LEU A 49 -4.59 -10.80 20.25
N GLY A 50 -5.00 -9.53 20.08
CA GLY A 50 -5.96 -8.84 20.96
C GLY A 50 -7.30 -8.59 20.24
N PHE A 51 -7.92 -9.63 19.67
CA PHE A 51 -9.08 -9.49 18.79
C PHE A 51 -10.26 -8.78 19.45
N ASP A 52 -10.59 -9.10 20.71
CA ASP A 52 -11.68 -8.44 21.44
C ASP A 52 -11.45 -6.93 21.60
N GLY A 53 -10.20 -6.52 21.91
CA GLY A 53 -9.81 -5.12 21.95
C GLY A 53 -9.92 -4.43 20.58
N THR A 54 -9.61 -5.17 19.51
CA THR A 54 -9.79 -4.68 18.15
C THR A 54 -11.25 -4.44 17.82
N VAL A 55 -12.16 -5.32 18.21
CA VAL A 55 -13.61 -5.13 18.04
C VAL A 55 -14.10 -3.88 18.78
N GLN A 56 -13.64 -3.70 20.04
CA GLN A 56 -13.98 -2.51 20.83
C GLN A 56 -13.46 -1.22 20.16
N TYR A 57 -12.23 -1.24 19.65
CA TYR A 57 -11.66 -0.11 18.91
C TYR A 57 -12.48 0.22 17.66
N MET A 58 -12.88 -0.79 16.88
CA MET A 58 -13.73 -0.59 15.70
C MET A 58 -15.09 0.03 16.06
N ALA A 59 -15.70 -0.41 17.16
CA ALA A 59 -16.93 0.17 17.67
C ALA A 59 -16.75 1.65 18.08
N ALA A 60 -15.68 1.96 18.81
CA ALA A 60 -15.36 3.33 19.22
C ALA A 60 -15.04 4.26 18.04
N SER A 61 -14.49 3.71 16.96
CA SER A 61 -14.21 4.45 15.71
C SER A 61 -15.44 4.63 14.82
N GLY A 62 -16.63 4.19 15.25
CA GLY A 62 -17.86 4.31 14.46
C GLY A 62 -17.96 3.36 13.27
N ALA A 63 -17.15 2.29 13.24
CA ALA A 63 -17.22 1.31 12.17
C ALA A 63 -18.58 0.60 12.17
N PRO A 64 -19.29 0.52 11.03
CA PRO A 64 -20.46 -0.31 10.93
C PRO A 64 -20.07 -1.78 11.12
N MET A 65 -20.83 -2.57 11.88
CA MET A 65 -20.55 -3.98 12.15
C MET A 65 -19.14 -4.21 12.71
N PRO A 66 -18.80 -3.76 13.94
CA PRO A 66 -17.44 -3.72 14.46
C PRO A 66 -16.69 -5.07 14.40
N THR A 67 -17.37 -6.18 14.71
CA THR A 67 -16.79 -7.52 14.63
C THR A 67 -16.37 -7.89 13.20
N LEU A 68 -17.21 -7.58 12.21
CA LEU A 68 -16.87 -7.83 10.81
C LEU A 68 -15.71 -6.93 10.35
N ALA A 69 -15.72 -5.66 10.77
CA ALA A 69 -14.64 -4.73 10.48
C ALA A 69 -13.30 -5.22 11.08
N ALA A 70 -13.31 -5.76 12.31
CA ALA A 70 -12.14 -6.34 12.95
C ALA A 70 -11.63 -7.60 12.20
N ILE A 71 -12.53 -8.48 11.77
CA ILE A 71 -12.18 -9.66 10.97
C ILE A 71 -11.53 -9.24 9.65
N ILE A 72 -12.13 -8.30 8.93
CA ILE A 72 -11.57 -7.78 7.67
C ILE A 72 -10.19 -7.16 7.91
N ALA A 73 -10.02 -6.37 8.99
CA ALA A 73 -8.75 -5.75 9.30
C ALA A 73 -7.66 -6.80 9.55
N VAL A 74 -7.93 -7.82 10.36
CA VAL A 74 -6.96 -8.89 10.64
C VAL A 74 -6.60 -9.66 9.36
N ILE A 75 -7.59 -10.00 8.52
CA ILE A 75 -7.34 -10.70 7.24
C ILE A 75 -6.49 -9.85 6.30
N MET A 76 -6.80 -8.58 6.16
CA MET A 76 -6.07 -7.69 5.25
C MET A 76 -4.66 -7.38 5.77
N GLU A 77 -4.54 -7.11 7.07
CA GLU A 77 -3.29 -6.61 7.65
C GLU A 77 -2.27 -7.72 7.96
N VAL A 78 -2.68 -8.98 8.04
CA VAL A 78 -1.76 -10.09 8.30
C VAL A 78 -1.67 -11.03 7.09
N PRO A 79 -2.58 -11.98 6.82
CA PRO A 79 -2.38 -12.94 5.74
C PRO A 79 -2.36 -12.29 4.36
N ALA A 80 -3.25 -11.34 4.04
CA ALA A 80 -3.23 -10.69 2.74
C ALA A 80 -1.96 -9.84 2.51
N ALA A 81 -1.47 -9.15 3.55
CA ALA A 81 -0.21 -8.42 3.49
C ALA A 81 0.99 -9.36 3.24
N ILE A 82 1.03 -10.52 3.89
CA ILE A 82 2.05 -11.56 3.64
C ILE A 82 1.98 -12.04 2.18
N LEU A 83 0.80 -12.26 1.62
CA LEU A 83 0.64 -12.66 0.22
C LEU A 83 1.17 -11.59 -0.75
N ILE A 84 1.01 -10.30 -0.45
CA ILE A 84 1.64 -9.21 -1.22
C ILE A 84 3.18 -9.32 -1.16
N VAL A 85 3.77 -9.56 0.01
CA VAL A 85 5.23 -9.76 0.14
C VAL A 85 5.69 -10.93 -0.72
N LEU A 86 5.00 -12.07 -0.64
CA LEU A 86 5.31 -13.26 -1.43
C LEU A 86 5.07 -13.07 -2.94
N GLY A 87 4.31 -12.05 -3.31
CA GLY A 87 3.92 -11.79 -4.70
C GLY A 87 2.96 -12.84 -5.25
N PHE A 88 1.94 -13.19 -4.46
CA PHE A 88 0.90 -14.14 -4.83
C PHE A 88 -0.44 -13.41 -5.00
N PHE A 89 -1.09 -13.59 -6.14
CA PHE A 89 -2.31 -12.84 -6.52
C PHE A 89 -2.14 -11.33 -6.34
N THR A 90 -0.94 -10.83 -6.67
CA THR A 90 -0.51 -9.47 -6.32
C THR A 90 -1.44 -8.40 -6.89
N ARG A 91 -1.79 -8.47 -8.16
CA ARG A 91 -2.62 -7.43 -8.81
C ARG A 91 -4.04 -7.35 -8.20
N PRO A 92 -4.81 -8.44 -8.08
CA PRO A 92 -6.14 -8.37 -7.47
C PRO A 92 -6.08 -7.99 -5.99
N LEU A 93 -5.09 -8.51 -5.23
CA LEU A 93 -4.91 -8.11 -3.84
C LEU A 93 -4.56 -6.64 -3.69
N ALA A 94 -3.71 -6.09 -4.56
CA ALA A 94 -3.38 -4.67 -4.54
C ALA A 94 -4.65 -3.80 -4.78
N VAL A 95 -5.54 -4.22 -5.68
CA VAL A 95 -6.83 -3.54 -5.88
C VAL A 95 -7.69 -3.60 -4.62
N ILE A 96 -7.78 -4.76 -3.96
CA ILE A 96 -8.51 -4.90 -2.70
C ILE A 96 -7.90 -4.01 -1.61
N PHE A 97 -6.56 -3.93 -1.53
CA PHE A 97 -5.86 -3.04 -0.59
C PHE A 97 -6.15 -1.56 -0.84
N ILE A 98 -6.35 -1.12 -2.09
CA ILE A 98 -6.77 0.27 -2.38
C ILE A 98 -8.09 0.57 -1.66
N PHE A 99 -9.11 -0.25 -1.88
CA PHE A 99 -10.44 -0.04 -1.25
C PHE A 99 -10.38 -0.18 0.27
N TYR A 100 -9.65 -1.18 0.78
CA TYR A 100 -9.44 -1.36 2.21
C TYR A 100 -8.79 -0.12 2.84
N THR A 101 -7.69 0.37 2.27
CA THR A 101 -6.93 1.51 2.81
C THR A 101 -7.74 2.81 2.76
N LEU A 102 -8.48 3.06 1.67
CA LEU A 102 -9.39 4.21 1.59
C LEU A 102 -10.57 4.08 2.56
N GLY A 103 -11.13 2.88 2.73
CA GLY A 103 -12.18 2.62 3.70
C GLY A 103 -11.73 2.89 5.14
N THR A 104 -10.54 2.42 5.52
CA THR A 104 -9.97 2.69 6.84
C THR A 104 -9.64 4.18 7.04
N ALA A 105 -9.25 4.90 5.98
CA ALA A 105 -9.05 6.35 6.05
C ALA A 105 -10.35 7.07 6.40
N VAL A 106 -11.44 6.73 5.72
CA VAL A 106 -12.75 7.37 5.94
C VAL A 106 -13.34 7.02 7.31
N ILE A 107 -13.25 5.76 7.73
CA ILE A 107 -13.85 5.29 8.99
C ILE A 107 -12.98 5.69 10.20
N GLY A 108 -11.67 5.50 10.12
CA GLY A 108 -10.77 5.66 11.26
C GLY A 108 -10.16 7.06 11.39
N HIS A 109 -10.17 7.87 10.33
CA HIS A 109 -9.45 9.15 10.28
C HIS A 109 -10.30 10.28 9.66
N HIS A 110 -11.58 10.35 10.03
CA HIS A 110 -12.56 11.36 9.57
C HIS A 110 -12.34 12.71 10.25
N TYR A 111 -11.19 13.32 10.04
CA TYR A 111 -10.72 14.54 10.70
C TYR A 111 -11.64 15.76 10.50
N TRP A 112 -12.52 15.75 9.50
CA TRP A 112 -13.42 16.87 9.16
C TRP A 112 -14.54 17.12 10.18
N ASP A 113 -14.82 16.17 11.06
CA ASP A 113 -15.78 16.30 12.17
C ASP A 113 -15.13 16.22 13.56
N MET A 114 -13.78 16.21 13.60
CA MET A 114 -12.99 16.25 14.83
C MET A 114 -12.66 17.69 15.24
N THR A 115 -12.29 17.89 16.52
CA THR A 115 -11.89 19.18 17.07
C THR A 115 -10.62 19.08 17.91
N GLY A 116 -9.94 20.21 18.14
CA GLY A 116 -8.75 20.28 18.99
C GLY A 116 -7.57 19.45 18.47
N ASP A 117 -6.85 18.83 19.38
CA ASP A 117 -5.60 18.12 19.10
C ASP A 117 -5.77 16.84 18.25
N ALA A 118 -7.01 16.36 18.11
CA ALA A 118 -7.31 15.19 17.30
C ALA A 118 -7.25 15.45 15.78
N VAL A 119 -7.48 16.70 15.35
CA VAL A 119 -7.60 17.05 13.92
C VAL A 119 -6.33 16.73 13.14
N LEU A 120 -5.20 17.29 13.57
CA LEU A 120 -3.96 17.19 12.80
C LEU A 120 -3.44 15.75 12.65
N PRO A 121 -3.35 14.90 13.71
CA PRO A 121 -2.94 13.53 13.56
C PRO A 121 -3.85 12.71 12.64
N ASN A 122 -5.15 12.91 12.71
CA ASN A 122 -6.11 12.19 11.86
C ASN A 122 -6.07 12.69 10.41
N MET A 123 -5.89 13.99 10.17
CA MET A 123 -5.65 14.50 8.82
C MET A 123 -4.38 13.90 8.19
N ILE A 124 -3.27 13.83 8.95
CA ILE A 124 -2.03 13.19 8.48
C ILE A 124 -2.27 11.71 8.15
N ASN A 125 -2.95 10.99 9.03
CA ASN A 125 -3.23 9.57 8.82
C ASN A 125 -4.17 9.33 7.63
N PHE A 126 -5.16 10.18 7.42
CA PHE A 126 -6.04 10.12 6.24
C PHE A 126 -5.23 10.23 4.94
N TRP A 127 -4.45 11.31 4.80
CA TRP A 127 -3.68 11.54 3.58
C TRP A 127 -2.53 10.54 3.40
N LYS A 128 -1.96 10.03 4.47
CA LYS A 128 -1.03 8.89 4.44
C LYS A 128 -1.69 7.65 3.82
N ASN A 129 -2.92 7.33 4.21
CA ASN A 129 -3.67 6.21 3.63
C ASN A 129 -3.98 6.44 2.15
N VAL A 130 -4.32 7.65 1.74
CA VAL A 130 -4.48 8.02 0.31
C VAL A 130 -3.17 7.77 -0.46
N SER A 131 -2.03 8.16 0.09
CA SER A 131 -0.72 7.92 -0.52
C SER A 131 -0.38 6.42 -0.63
N ILE A 132 -0.69 5.64 0.40
CA ILE A 132 -0.51 4.18 0.40
C ILE A 132 -1.42 3.53 -0.65
N ALA A 133 -2.67 3.98 -0.79
CA ALA A 133 -3.58 3.51 -1.84
C ALA A 133 -3.02 3.79 -3.25
N GLY A 134 -2.37 4.95 -3.44
CA GLY A 134 -1.62 5.26 -4.68
C GLY A 134 -0.47 4.29 -4.94
N ALA A 135 0.28 3.89 -3.91
CA ALA A 135 1.33 2.89 -4.04
C ALA A 135 0.78 1.50 -4.43
N PHE A 136 -0.36 1.09 -3.86
CA PHE A 136 -1.04 -0.14 -4.29
C PHE A 136 -1.56 -0.05 -5.73
N LEU A 137 -2.02 1.12 -6.17
CA LEU A 137 -2.41 1.33 -7.57
C LEU A 137 -1.21 1.11 -8.51
N LEU A 138 -0.05 1.68 -8.19
CA LEU A 138 1.18 1.42 -8.94
C LEU A 138 1.53 -0.08 -8.94
N LEU A 139 1.42 -0.75 -7.80
CA LEU A 139 1.67 -2.19 -7.70
C LEU A 139 0.67 -3.02 -8.53
N ALA A 140 -0.61 -2.64 -8.57
CA ALA A 140 -1.62 -3.29 -9.40
C ALA A 140 -1.28 -3.18 -10.90
N VAL A 141 -0.75 -2.03 -11.33
CA VAL A 141 -0.35 -1.78 -12.73
C VAL A 141 0.96 -2.50 -13.06
N THR A 142 2.00 -2.35 -12.24
CA THR A 142 3.33 -2.89 -12.51
C THR A 142 3.42 -4.40 -12.30
N GLY A 143 2.62 -4.94 -11.36
CA GLY A 143 2.72 -6.34 -10.91
C GLY A 143 3.91 -6.58 -9.97
N PRO A 144 4.10 -7.85 -9.52
CA PRO A 144 5.03 -8.18 -8.45
C PRO A 144 6.50 -8.27 -8.88
N GLY A 145 6.79 -8.37 -10.16
CA GLY A 145 8.13 -8.65 -10.67
C GLY A 145 8.51 -10.14 -10.62
N ALA A 146 9.69 -10.47 -11.15
CA ALA A 146 10.13 -11.86 -11.29
C ALA A 146 10.43 -12.57 -9.96
N ILE A 147 10.81 -11.82 -8.90
CA ILE A 147 11.00 -12.36 -7.55
C ILE A 147 9.64 -12.41 -6.84
N SER A 148 8.79 -13.35 -7.24
CA SER A 148 7.42 -13.51 -6.74
C SER A 148 6.90 -14.91 -7.04
N LEU A 149 5.82 -15.32 -6.35
CA LEU A 149 5.14 -16.58 -6.65
C LEU A 149 4.36 -16.50 -7.97
N ASP A 150 3.85 -15.33 -8.35
CA ASP A 150 3.18 -15.10 -9.64
C ASP A 150 4.16 -15.16 -10.83
N ARG A 151 5.45 -14.98 -10.61
CA ARG A 151 6.55 -15.06 -11.60
C ARG A 151 6.32 -14.26 -12.90
N ARG A 152 5.73 -13.04 -12.80
CA ARG A 152 5.43 -12.19 -13.95
C ARG A 152 5.92 -10.75 -13.77
#